data_cb79fcfea594848cb0d7355c67d40189
#
_entry.id   cb79fcfea594848cb0d7355c67d40189
#
_cell.length_a   1.000
_cell.length_b   1.000
_cell.length_c   1.000
_cell.angle_alpha   90.00
_cell.angle_beta   90.00
_cell.angle_gamma   90.00
#
_symmetry.space_group_name_H-M   'P 1'
#
loop_
_entity.id
_entity.type
_entity.pdbx_description
1 polymer ?
#
loop_
_entity_poly.entity_id
_entity_poly.type
_entity_poly.pdbx_seq_one_letter_code
_entity_poly.pdbx_strand_id
1 'polypeptide(L)'
;MADLNKLLTPLFLNEKEIRKIIELMFFSYRDFTSGPDKILEKIKFGRAHHRVIYFVGKRENLTIKELLSILQITKQSLSRVLNQLVNEKYILLSIGEDKRTKKLILSKKGQELEKKLSDIQISNIFNVIKKFDEVDINGFKKILYKMIKKDNQKIFDDIN
;
A
#
# COMPACT_ATOMS: atom_id res chain seq x y z
N MET A 1 24.23 -19.32 -10.66
CA MET A 1 23.38 -18.23 -11.22
C MET A 1 22.82 -18.74 -12.54
N ALA A 2 21.50 -18.85 -12.65
CA ALA A 2 20.89 -19.12 -13.95
C ALA A 2 21.21 -17.96 -14.88
N ASP A 3 21.68 -18.29 -16.08
CA ASP A 3 22.02 -17.32 -17.11
C ASP A 3 20.73 -16.60 -17.55
N LEU A 4 20.49 -15.41 -17.00
CA LEU A 4 19.33 -14.58 -17.31
C LEU A 4 19.14 -14.35 -18.81
N ASN A 5 20.24 -14.33 -19.57
CA ASN A 5 20.19 -14.16 -21.03
C ASN A 5 19.50 -15.34 -21.76
N LYS A 6 19.47 -16.54 -21.15
CA LYS A 6 18.76 -17.69 -21.72
C LYS A 6 17.24 -17.68 -21.43
N LEU A 7 16.80 -16.89 -20.45
CA LEU A 7 15.37 -16.77 -20.08
C LEU A 7 14.65 -15.61 -20.79
N LEU A 8 15.42 -14.72 -21.42
CA LEU A 8 14.87 -13.54 -22.11
C LEU A 8 14.60 -13.91 -23.57
N THR A 9 13.36 -14.08 -23.92
CA THR A 9 12.93 -14.23 -25.33
C THR A 9 13.37 -13.00 -26.12
N PRO A 10 13.91 -13.17 -27.35
CA PRO A 10 14.77 -12.21 -28.03
C PRO A 10 14.11 -10.87 -28.42
N LEU A 11 12.80 -10.72 -28.32
CA LEU A 11 12.11 -9.65 -29.05
C LEU A 11 12.04 -8.29 -28.35
N PHE A 12 11.94 -8.22 -27.01
CA PHE A 12 11.77 -6.91 -26.32
C PHE A 12 12.40 -6.82 -24.94
N LEU A 13 12.86 -7.94 -24.37
CA LEU A 13 13.26 -8.03 -22.96
C LEU A 13 14.75 -8.38 -22.84
N ASN A 14 15.63 -7.48 -23.21
CA ASN A 14 17.03 -7.58 -22.84
C ASN A 14 17.26 -6.98 -21.44
N GLU A 15 18.42 -7.25 -20.85
CA GLU A 15 18.76 -6.77 -19.50
C GLU A 15 18.61 -5.23 -19.39
N LYS A 16 18.94 -4.47 -20.42
CA LYS A 16 18.82 -3.02 -20.44
C LYS A 16 17.36 -2.56 -20.30
N GLU A 17 16.44 -3.21 -21.01
CA GLU A 17 15.00 -2.90 -20.91
C GLU A 17 14.43 -3.31 -19.54
N ILE A 18 14.87 -4.43 -18.98
CA ILE A 18 14.48 -4.82 -17.62
C ILE A 18 14.97 -3.81 -16.58
N ARG A 19 16.21 -3.31 -16.71
CA ARG A 19 16.74 -2.25 -15.84
C ARG A 19 15.92 -0.97 -15.93
N LYS A 20 15.48 -0.56 -17.11
CA LYS A 20 14.58 0.58 -17.27
C LYS A 20 13.25 0.38 -16.52
N ILE A 21 12.67 -0.81 -16.59
CA ILE A 21 11.45 -1.12 -15.82
C ILE A 21 11.69 -0.96 -14.32
N ILE A 22 12.83 -1.46 -13.82
CA ILE A 22 13.21 -1.29 -12.41
C ILE A 22 13.32 0.19 -12.04
N GLU A 23 13.98 0.98 -12.87
CA GLU A 23 14.13 2.42 -12.67
C GLU A 23 12.77 3.14 -12.69
N LEU A 24 11.91 2.81 -13.65
CA LEU A 24 10.54 3.34 -13.73
C LEU A 24 9.74 3.02 -12.46
N MET A 25 9.88 1.84 -11.90
CA MET A 25 9.24 1.49 -10.63
C MET A 25 9.75 2.34 -9.47
N PHE A 26 11.06 2.58 -9.35
CA PHE A 26 11.62 3.43 -8.31
C PHE A 26 11.13 4.88 -8.43
N PHE A 27 11.22 5.47 -9.62
CA PHE A 27 10.82 6.85 -9.85
C PHE A 27 9.30 7.03 -9.68
N SER A 28 8.49 6.15 -10.27
CA SER A 28 7.04 6.23 -10.16
C SER A 28 6.54 6.06 -8.72
N TYR A 29 7.12 5.12 -7.97
CA TYR A 29 6.76 4.95 -6.56
C TYR A 29 7.17 6.15 -5.70
N ARG A 30 8.35 6.72 -5.92
CA ARG A 30 8.80 7.93 -5.24
C ARG A 30 7.82 9.08 -5.46
N ASP A 31 7.44 9.32 -6.71
CA ASP A 31 6.56 10.42 -7.07
C ASP A 31 5.11 10.16 -6.62
N PHE A 32 4.65 8.92 -6.69
CA PHE A 32 3.36 8.48 -6.16
C PHE A 32 3.21 8.74 -4.66
N THR A 33 4.28 8.58 -3.89
CA THR A 33 4.24 8.78 -2.42
C THR A 33 4.53 10.22 -2.00
N SER A 34 5.13 11.04 -2.84
CA SER A 34 5.63 12.38 -2.49
C SER A 34 4.54 13.35 -1.99
N GLY A 35 3.35 13.30 -2.56
CA GLY A 35 2.23 14.15 -2.15
C GLY A 35 1.75 13.84 -0.74
N PRO A 36 1.35 12.59 -0.46
CA PRO A 36 1.02 12.14 0.89
C PRO A 36 2.15 12.37 1.91
N ASP A 37 3.41 12.09 1.55
CA ASP A 37 4.56 12.26 2.44
C ASP A 37 4.66 13.71 2.97
N LYS A 38 4.46 14.72 2.13
CA LYS A 38 4.47 16.14 2.53
C LYS A 38 3.38 16.50 3.55
N ILE A 39 2.23 15.83 3.51
CA ILE A 39 1.16 16.04 4.50
C ILE A 39 1.52 15.37 5.80
N LEU A 40 2.00 14.13 5.73
CA LEU A 40 2.36 13.34 6.90
C LEU A 40 3.51 13.96 7.68
N GLU A 41 4.51 14.51 6.99
CA GLU A 41 5.65 15.17 7.59
C GLU A 41 5.24 16.35 8.50
N LYS A 42 4.22 17.12 8.09
CA LYS A 42 3.68 18.24 8.88
C LYS A 42 3.10 17.82 10.23
N ILE A 43 2.67 16.58 10.33
CA ILE A 43 2.10 16.00 11.56
C ILE A 43 3.03 14.96 12.20
N LYS A 44 4.31 14.93 11.78
CA LYS A 44 5.34 14.00 12.27
C LYS A 44 5.00 12.53 12.07
N PHE A 45 4.26 12.23 11.00
CA PHE A 45 3.96 10.87 10.54
C PHE A 45 4.83 10.52 9.34
N GLY A 46 4.91 9.24 9.02
CA GLY A 46 5.61 8.73 7.85
C GLY A 46 4.78 7.65 7.12
N ARG A 47 5.36 7.05 6.11
CA ARG A 47 4.71 6.04 5.24
C ARG A 47 4.13 4.85 6.00
N ALA A 48 4.73 4.45 7.11
CA ALA A 48 4.18 3.38 7.95
C ALA A 48 2.83 3.78 8.55
N HIS A 49 2.68 5.02 9.01
CA HIS A 49 1.40 5.56 9.50
C HIS A 49 0.36 5.60 8.37
N HIS A 50 0.74 6.07 7.17
CA HIS A 50 -0.13 6.08 5.99
C HIS A 50 -0.69 4.70 5.68
N ARG A 51 0.18 3.69 5.59
CA ARG A 51 -0.25 2.31 5.30
C ARG A 51 -1.23 1.77 6.34
N VAL A 52 -0.96 2.03 7.63
CA VAL A 52 -1.87 1.62 8.71
C VAL A 52 -3.23 2.30 8.56
N ILE A 53 -3.25 3.63 8.40
CA ILE A 53 -4.49 4.41 8.23
C ILE A 53 -5.29 3.92 7.00
N TYR A 54 -4.62 3.72 5.87
CA TYR A 54 -5.24 3.25 4.63
C TYR A 54 -5.93 1.89 4.81
N PHE A 55 -5.24 0.88 5.35
CA PHE A 55 -5.81 -0.46 5.48
C PHE A 55 -6.87 -0.55 6.58
N VAL A 56 -6.73 0.21 7.66
CA VAL A 56 -7.78 0.31 8.70
C VAL A 56 -9.02 1.01 8.15
N GLY A 57 -8.86 2.01 7.29
CA GLY A 57 -9.97 2.69 6.61
C GLY A 57 -10.65 1.83 5.56
N LYS A 58 -9.88 1.02 4.82
CA LYS A 58 -10.41 0.15 3.77
C LYS A 58 -11.22 -1.03 4.32
N ARG A 59 -10.85 -1.57 5.47
CA ARG A 59 -11.49 -2.75 6.04
C ARG A 59 -11.96 -2.47 7.46
N GLU A 60 -13.26 -2.45 7.65
CA GLU A 60 -13.87 -2.27 8.96
C GLU A 60 -13.48 -3.39 9.94
N ASN A 61 -13.25 -3.02 11.19
CA ASN A 61 -12.95 -3.96 12.27
C ASN A 61 -11.69 -4.81 12.06
N LEU A 62 -10.70 -4.30 11.34
CA LEU A 62 -9.44 -4.97 11.11
C LEU A 62 -8.72 -5.26 12.42
N THR A 63 -8.26 -6.49 12.62
CA THR A 63 -7.48 -6.88 13.79
C THR A 63 -5.99 -6.56 13.62
N ILE A 64 -5.27 -6.45 14.73
CA ILE A 64 -3.80 -6.26 14.71
C ILE A 64 -3.10 -7.42 13.97
N LYS A 65 -3.62 -8.65 14.12
CA LYS A 65 -3.06 -9.84 13.45
C LYS A 65 -3.23 -9.75 11.93
N GLU A 66 -4.41 -9.37 11.46
CA GLU A 66 -4.67 -9.18 10.03
C GLU A 66 -3.82 -8.05 9.46
N LEU A 67 -3.71 -6.93 10.18
CA LEU A 67 -2.88 -5.80 9.75
C LEU A 67 -1.39 -6.17 9.65
N LEU A 68 -0.87 -6.98 10.59
CA LEU A 68 0.49 -7.53 10.48
C LEU A 68 0.67 -8.41 9.25
N SER A 69 -0.32 -9.24 8.93
CA SER A 69 -0.31 -10.07 7.74
C SER A 69 -0.29 -9.23 6.45
N ILE A 70 -1.07 -8.15 6.41
CA ILE A 70 -1.13 -7.24 5.26
C ILE A 70 0.20 -6.48 5.09
N LEU A 71 0.71 -5.88 6.17
CA LEU A 71 1.86 -4.99 6.09
C LEU A 71 3.21 -5.72 6.03
N GLN A 72 3.27 -6.99 6.42
CA GLN A 72 4.49 -7.79 6.44
C GLN A 72 5.66 -7.10 7.19
N ILE A 73 5.34 -6.45 8.31
CA ILE A 73 6.31 -5.77 9.20
C ILE A 73 6.38 -6.46 10.55
N THR A 74 7.39 -6.15 11.35
CA THR A 74 7.52 -6.70 12.70
C THR A 74 6.41 -6.17 13.63
N LYS A 75 6.01 -7.00 14.59
CA LYS A 75 5.04 -6.62 15.63
C LYS A 75 5.49 -5.37 16.39
N GLN A 76 6.79 -5.24 16.64
CA GLN A 76 7.38 -4.08 17.32
C GLN A 76 7.22 -2.79 16.50
N SER A 77 7.50 -2.86 15.19
CA SER A 77 7.32 -1.72 14.28
C SER A 77 5.87 -1.28 14.19
N LEU A 78 4.94 -2.24 14.05
CA LEU A 78 3.52 -1.94 14.05
C LEU A 78 3.05 -1.34 15.38
N SER A 79 3.47 -1.91 16.51
CA SER A 79 3.09 -1.41 17.84
C SER A 79 3.48 0.06 18.05
N ARG A 80 4.69 0.46 17.61
CA ARG A 80 5.14 1.86 17.69
C ARG A 80 4.23 2.80 16.91
N VAL A 81 3.91 2.45 15.66
CA VAL A 81 3.04 3.24 14.79
C VAL A 81 1.61 3.30 15.33
N LEU A 82 1.06 2.15 15.75
CA LEU A 82 -0.29 2.09 16.32
C LEU A 82 -0.41 2.90 17.61
N ASN A 83 0.57 2.82 18.51
CA ASN A 83 0.55 3.58 19.75
C ASN A 83 0.49 5.09 19.46
N GLN A 84 1.27 5.57 18.49
CA GLN A 84 1.21 6.98 18.11
C GLN A 84 -0.16 7.34 17.53
N LEU A 85 -0.70 6.55 16.59
CA LEU A 85 -2.00 6.79 15.97
C LEU A 85 -3.16 6.76 16.98
N VAL A 86 -3.10 5.88 17.97
CA VAL A 86 -4.10 5.79 19.05
C VAL A 86 -3.99 6.96 20.00
N ASN A 87 -2.77 7.29 20.45
CA ASN A 87 -2.53 8.42 21.37
C ASN A 87 -2.96 9.75 20.76
N GLU A 88 -2.72 9.92 19.45
CA GLU A 88 -3.11 11.13 18.72
C GLU A 88 -4.56 11.07 18.19
N LYS A 89 -5.32 10.03 18.56
CA LYS A 89 -6.75 9.85 18.27
C LYS A 89 -7.10 9.76 16.78
N TYR A 90 -6.23 9.19 15.95
CA TYR A 90 -6.54 8.82 14.57
C TYR A 90 -7.17 7.45 14.48
N ILE A 91 -6.76 6.53 15.38
CA ILE A 91 -7.31 5.17 15.47
C ILE A 91 -7.92 4.97 16.86
N LEU A 92 -9.06 4.31 16.88
CA LEU A 92 -9.76 3.83 18.07
C LEU A 92 -9.60 2.32 18.18
N LEU A 93 -9.45 1.83 19.40
CA LEU A 93 -9.45 0.41 19.72
C LEU A 93 -10.84 0.04 20.21
N SER A 94 -11.49 -0.88 19.53
CA SER A 94 -12.74 -1.49 19.98
C SER A 94 -12.47 -2.92 20.46
N ILE A 95 -13.23 -3.37 21.43
CA ILE A 95 -13.16 -4.75 21.91
C ILE A 95 -14.05 -5.58 20.98
N GLY A 96 -13.50 -6.63 20.35
CA GLY A 96 -14.27 -7.59 19.58
C GLY A 96 -15.18 -8.45 20.48
N GLU A 97 -16.01 -9.29 19.85
CA GLU A 97 -16.87 -10.25 20.55
C GLU A 97 -16.05 -11.18 21.48
N ASP A 98 -14.89 -11.61 21.03
CA ASP A 98 -13.86 -12.16 21.89
C ASP A 98 -13.09 -11.00 22.54
N LYS A 99 -13.24 -10.84 23.86
CA LYS A 99 -12.59 -9.81 24.69
C LYS A 99 -11.05 -9.77 24.53
N ARG A 100 -10.44 -10.81 23.96
CA ARG A 100 -9.00 -10.90 23.68
C ARG A 100 -8.60 -10.23 22.38
N THR A 101 -9.55 -9.96 21.48
CA THR A 101 -9.27 -9.42 20.13
C THR A 101 -9.59 -7.94 20.09
N LYS A 102 -8.57 -7.13 19.85
CA LYS A 102 -8.73 -5.69 19.62
C LYS A 102 -8.95 -5.44 18.14
N LYS A 103 -10.00 -4.71 17.81
CA LYS A 103 -10.35 -4.26 16.47
C LYS A 103 -9.93 -2.81 16.31
N LEU A 104 -9.45 -2.46 15.13
CA LEU A 104 -8.97 -1.14 14.76
C LEU A 104 -10.05 -0.43 13.95
N ILE A 105 -10.35 0.81 14.31
CA ILE A 105 -11.34 1.65 13.64
C ILE A 105 -10.75 3.05 13.49
N LEU A 106 -10.94 3.67 12.33
CA LEU A 106 -10.59 5.08 12.17
C LEU A 106 -11.56 5.96 12.97
N SER A 107 -11.03 6.89 13.73
CA SER A 107 -11.82 8.01 14.26
C SER A 107 -12.26 8.95 13.13
N LYS A 108 -13.12 9.92 13.41
CA LYS A 108 -13.45 10.98 12.44
C LYS A 108 -12.19 11.68 11.92
N LYS A 109 -11.26 12.02 12.81
CA LYS A 109 -9.95 12.61 12.47
C LYS A 109 -9.12 11.69 11.58
N GLY A 110 -9.14 10.38 11.85
CA GLY A 110 -8.47 9.36 11.04
C GLY A 110 -9.06 9.25 9.64
N GLN A 111 -10.38 9.25 9.53
CA GLN A 111 -11.11 9.21 8.25
C GLN A 111 -10.83 10.44 7.39
N GLU A 112 -10.80 11.63 7.98
CA GLU A 112 -10.45 12.87 7.29
C GLU A 112 -9.01 12.84 6.74
N LEU A 113 -8.08 12.33 7.52
CA LEU A 113 -6.69 12.17 7.08
C LEU A 113 -6.57 11.11 5.98
N GLU A 114 -7.18 9.93 6.16
CA GLU A 114 -7.19 8.86 5.16
C GLU A 114 -7.73 9.39 3.84
N LYS A 115 -8.90 10.03 3.86
CA LYS A 115 -9.51 10.59 2.66
C LYS A 115 -8.58 11.59 1.96
N LYS A 116 -7.97 12.49 2.70
CA LYS A 116 -7.06 13.49 2.14
C LYS A 116 -5.84 12.87 1.46
N LEU A 117 -5.25 11.83 2.07
CA LEU A 117 -4.10 11.12 1.50
C LEU A 117 -4.50 10.32 0.26
N SER A 118 -5.63 9.61 0.34
CA SER A 118 -6.16 8.80 -0.78
C SER A 118 -6.60 9.67 -1.95
N ASP A 119 -7.26 10.81 -1.73
CA ASP A 119 -7.68 11.72 -2.81
C ASP A 119 -6.47 12.19 -3.65
N ILE A 120 -5.33 12.46 -3.03
CA ILE A 120 -4.10 12.83 -3.75
C ILE A 120 -3.62 11.68 -4.63
N GLN A 121 -3.56 10.46 -4.07
CA GLN A 121 -3.10 9.30 -4.82
C GLN A 121 -4.06 8.92 -5.94
N ILE A 122 -5.36 8.96 -5.67
CA ILE A 122 -6.41 8.73 -6.69
C ILE A 122 -6.27 9.74 -7.83
N SER A 123 -6.14 11.03 -7.51
CA SER A 123 -5.98 12.07 -8.52
C SER A 123 -4.72 11.87 -9.36
N ASN A 124 -3.60 11.52 -8.73
CA ASN A 124 -2.34 11.26 -9.42
C ASN A 124 -2.46 10.09 -10.40
N ILE A 125 -3.00 8.96 -9.94
CA ILE A 125 -3.21 7.78 -10.79
C ILE A 125 -4.23 8.09 -11.89
N PHE A 126 -5.39 8.67 -11.54
CA PHE A 126 -6.44 8.97 -12.49
C PHE A 126 -5.96 9.89 -13.63
N ASN A 127 -5.19 10.93 -13.31
CA ASN A 127 -4.67 11.87 -14.31
C ASN A 127 -3.70 11.24 -15.31
N VAL A 128 -3.10 10.12 -14.94
CA VAL A 128 -2.27 9.32 -15.85
C VAL A 128 -3.14 8.34 -16.63
N ILE A 129 -3.88 7.46 -15.93
CA ILE A 129 -4.57 6.32 -16.57
C ILE A 129 -5.69 6.76 -17.53
N LYS A 130 -6.34 7.92 -17.30
CA LYS A 130 -7.38 8.45 -18.21
C LYS A 130 -6.88 8.74 -19.64
N LYS A 131 -5.56 8.70 -19.87
CA LYS A 131 -4.93 8.91 -21.18
C LYS A 131 -4.66 7.61 -21.93
N PHE A 132 -4.97 6.47 -21.33
CA PHE A 132 -4.72 5.13 -21.85
C PHE A 132 -6.03 4.40 -22.08
N ASP A 133 -6.02 3.44 -22.99
CA ASP A 133 -7.18 2.60 -23.24
C ASP A 133 -7.34 1.49 -22.18
N GLU A 134 -8.44 0.76 -22.26
CA GLU A 134 -8.75 -0.30 -21.31
C GLU A 134 -7.74 -1.46 -21.36
N VAL A 135 -7.18 -1.74 -22.54
CA VAL A 135 -6.22 -2.84 -22.74
C VAL A 135 -4.92 -2.53 -22.00
N ASP A 136 -4.42 -1.31 -22.15
CA ASP A 136 -3.23 -0.85 -21.45
C ASP A 136 -3.40 -0.87 -19.93
N ILE A 137 -4.55 -0.35 -19.45
CA ILE A 137 -4.86 -0.31 -18.02
C ILE A 137 -4.95 -1.73 -17.43
N ASN A 138 -5.61 -2.64 -18.12
CA ASN A 138 -5.73 -4.02 -17.69
C ASN A 138 -4.38 -4.77 -17.77
N GLY A 139 -3.57 -4.48 -18.79
CA GLY A 139 -2.20 -4.97 -18.90
C GLY A 139 -1.34 -4.55 -17.72
N PHE A 140 -1.38 -3.28 -17.37
CA PHE A 140 -0.68 -2.72 -16.21
C PHE A 140 -1.09 -3.37 -14.89
N LYS A 141 -2.41 -3.50 -14.63
CA LYS A 141 -2.93 -4.19 -13.44
C LYS A 141 -2.47 -5.65 -13.37
N LYS A 142 -2.52 -6.35 -14.51
CA LYS A 142 -2.10 -7.75 -14.62
C LYS A 142 -0.61 -7.91 -14.30
N ILE A 143 0.24 -7.03 -14.80
CA ILE A 143 1.68 -7.05 -14.52
C ILE A 143 1.92 -6.82 -13.03
N LEU A 144 1.35 -5.78 -12.45
CA LEU A 144 1.49 -5.49 -11.02
C LEU A 144 1.02 -6.66 -10.14
N TYR A 145 -0.13 -7.24 -10.46
CA TYR A 145 -0.66 -8.40 -9.73
C TYR A 145 0.29 -9.60 -9.80
N LYS A 146 0.86 -9.88 -10.99
CA LYS A 146 1.82 -10.99 -11.18
C LYS A 146 3.17 -10.76 -10.48
N MET A 147 3.53 -9.52 -10.19
CA MET A 147 4.72 -9.18 -9.39
C MET A 147 4.52 -9.46 -7.89
N ILE A 148 3.27 -9.56 -7.42
CA ILE A 148 2.98 -9.94 -6.04
C ILE A 148 3.35 -11.43 -5.86
N LYS A 149 4.12 -11.75 -4.80
CA LYS A 149 4.44 -13.14 -4.46
C LYS A 149 3.14 -13.94 -4.22
N LYS A 150 3.12 -15.22 -4.60
CA LYS A 150 1.93 -16.07 -4.52
C LYS A 150 1.23 -16.06 -3.15
N ASP A 151 2.00 -16.13 -2.08
CA ASP A 151 1.46 -16.11 -0.71
C ASP A 151 0.77 -14.78 -0.38
N ASN A 152 1.26 -13.67 -0.96
CA ASN A 152 0.69 -12.35 -0.77
C ASN A 152 -0.47 -12.04 -1.74
N GLN A 153 -0.59 -12.76 -2.87
CA GLN A 153 -1.74 -12.62 -3.77
C GLN A 153 -3.04 -12.97 -3.03
N LYS A 154 -3.03 -14.04 -2.23
CA LYS A 154 -4.19 -14.40 -1.41
C LYS A 154 -4.58 -13.28 -0.45
N ILE A 155 -3.61 -12.65 0.22
CA ILE A 155 -3.87 -11.51 1.11
C ILE A 155 -4.49 -10.35 0.33
N PHE A 156 -3.97 -10.07 -0.88
CA PHE A 156 -4.49 -9.02 -1.76
C PHE A 156 -5.94 -9.32 -2.18
N ASP A 157 -6.22 -10.56 -2.58
CA ASP A 157 -7.56 -10.99 -3.03
C ASP A 157 -8.58 -10.93 -1.88
N ASP A 158 -8.18 -11.28 -0.65
CA ASP A 158 -9.02 -11.23 0.55
C ASP A 158 -9.41 -9.79 0.96
N ILE A 159 -8.67 -8.78 0.49
CA ILE A 159 -8.89 -7.36 0.81
C ILE A 159 -9.72 -6.65 -0.25
N ASN A 160 -9.77 -7.14 -1.47
CA ASN A 160 -10.41 -6.53 -2.64
C ASN A 160 -11.63 -7.29 -3.11
#